data_47d764aacdc10efa58c5b4e2ff605705
#
_entry.id   47d764aacdc10efa58c5b4e2ff605705
#
_cell.length_a   1.000
_cell.length_b   1.000
_cell.length_c   1.000
_cell.angle_alpha   90.00
_cell.angle_beta   90.00
_cell.angle_gamma   90.00
#
_symmetry.space_group_name_H-M   'P 1'
#
loop_
_entity.id
_entity.type
_entity.pdbx_description
1 polymer ?
#
loop_
_entity_poly.entity_id
_entity_poly.type
_entity_poly.pdbx_seq_one_letter_code
_entity_poly.pdbx_strand_id
1 'polypeptide(L)'
;MSKQPSSYLSSKLEGRLKADESGNSIFALEPIKKGELIAVFGGVVYEWETFIHLPDRERMLCLQVEDRHFLVPSPIGEGDYVNHSCNPNAGLSGQIGLVAMRDIQIGEEVCFDYAMCDTMPYDEFNCLCGASTCRGRVGGNDWQRPELQKRYAGYFSPHVQRRIDAQRAEQKAFEKALNKTKQQKFGAKVPTPIYE
;
A
#
# COMPACT_ATOMS: atom_id res chain seq x y z
N MET A 1 33.77 -4.39 -11.01
CA MET A 1 32.45 -4.57 -11.64
C MET A 1 31.43 -3.91 -10.72
N SER A 2 30.70 -2.90 -11.18
CA SER A 2 29.56 -2.36 -10.42
C SER A 2 28.52 -3.45 -10.25
N LYS A 3 28.03 -3.67 -9.03
CA LYS A 3 26.93 -4.62 -8.79
C LYS A 3 25.69 -4.05 -9.46
N GLN A 4 24.97 -4.88 -10.21
CA GLN A 4 23.68 -4.48 -10.79
C GLN A 4 22.68 -4.19 -9.66
N PRO A 5 21.79 -3.18 -9.82
CA PRO A 5 20.68 -2.94 -8.89
C PRO A 5 19.84 -4.19 -8.66
N SER A 6 19.32 -4.35 -7.45
CA SER A 6 18.46 -5.49 -7.13
C SER A 6 17.05 -5.38 -7.72
N SER A 7 16.58 -4.14 -7.93
CA SER A 7 15.25 -3.86 -8.47
C SER A 7 15.30 -3.60 -9.97
N TYR A 8 14.31 -4.11 -10.69
CA TYR A 8 14.09 -3.80 -12.10
C TYR A 8 13.28 -2.50 -12.21
N LEU A 9 13.68 -1.64 -13.15
CA LEU A 9 12.92 -0.49 -13.61
C LEU A 9 12.69 -0.59 -15.13
N SER A 10 11.48 -0.30 -15.60
CA SER A 10 11.17 -0.24 -17.02
C SER A 10 12.05 0.80 -17.72
N SER A 11 12.55 0.47 -18.91
CA SER A 11 13.36 1.41 -19.74
C SER A 11 12.60 2.67 -20.19
N LYS A 12 11.27 2.71 -20.02
CA LYS A 12 10.44 3.90 -20.25
C LYS A 12 10.49 4.92 -19.12
N LEU A 13 11.28 4.64 -18.07
CA LEU A 13 11.34 5.41 -16.85
C LEU A 13 12.79 5.77 -16.51
N GLU A 14 12.95 6.86 -15.76
CA GLU A 14 14.23 7.24 -15.17
C GLU A 14 14.06 7.60 -13.69
N GLY A 15 15.06 7.26 -12.87
CA GLY A 15 15.18 7.74 -11.50
C GLY A 15 16.05 8.99 -11.48
N ARG A 16 15.53 10.10 -10.94
CA ARG A 16 16.29 11.35 -10.83
C ARG A 16 15.89 12.17 -9.62
N LEU A 17 16.73 13.13 -9.25
CA LEU A 17 16.42 14.11 -8.23
C LEU A 17 15.22 14.96 -8.67
N LYS A 18 14.29 15.24 -7.76
CA LYS A 18 13.17 16.16 -8.02
C LYS A 18 13.68 17.59 -8.25
N ALA A 19 12.90 18.37 -8.99
CA ALA A 19 13.26 19.76 -9.29
C ALA A 19 13.36 20.67 -8.04
N ASP A 20 12.61 20.32 -6.99
CA ASP A 20 12.63 21.02 -5.68
C ASP A 20 13.67 20.45 -4.71
N GLU A 21 14.53 19.53 -5.18
CA GLU A 21 15.57 18.85 -4.41
C GLU A 21 15.06 18.05 -3.19
N SER A 22 13.76 17.77 -3.10
CA SER A 22 13.13 17.04 -1.98
C SER A 22 13.46 15.54 -1.94
N GLY A 23 14.29 15.04 -2.85
CA GLY A 23 14.74 13.65 -2.95
C GLY A 23 14.60 13.06 -4.35
N ASN A 24 15.01 11.81 -4.49
CA ASN A 24 14.88 11.08 -5.74
C ASN A 24 13.43 10.64 -5.99
N SER A 25 13.07 10.54 -7.26
CA SER A 25 11.81 9.98 -7.71
C SER A 25 11.94 9.37 -9.10
N ILE A 26 10.88 8.68 -9.55
CA ILE A 26 10.81 8.05 -10.86
C ILE A 26 9.88 8.86 -11.76
N PHE A 27 10.31 9.13 -12.99
CA PHE A 27 9.57 9.90 -13.99
C PHE A 27 9.46 9.14 -15.31
N ALA A 28 8.32 9.31 -15.99
CA ALA A 28 8.08 8.70 -17.28
C ALA A 28 8.85 9.44 -18.40
N LEU A 29 9.65 8.71 -19.17
CA LEU A 29 10.33 9.15 -20.40
C LEU A 29 9.46 8.94 -21.63
N GLU A 30 8.58 7.93 -21.57
CA GLU A 30 7.64 7.55 -22.63
C GLU A 30 6.25 7.35 -22.02
N PRO A 31 5.17 7.39 -22.83
CA PRO A 31 3.84 7.07 -22.35
C PRO A 31 3.77 5.62 -21.85
N ILE A 32 3.15 5.42 -20.69
CA ILE A 32 2.93 4.09 -20.11
C ILE A 32 1.42 3.82 -20.09
N LYS A 33 1.01 2.67 -20.58
CA LYS A 33 -0.39 2.27 -20.61
C LYS A 33 -0.79 1.62 -19.29
N LYS A 34 -2.06 1.78 -18.93
CA LYS A 34 -2.63 1.06 -17.78
C LYS A 34 -2.32 -0.43 -17.86
N GLY A 35 -1.82 -0.99 -16.77
CA GLY A 35 -1.44 -2.40 -16.62
C GLY A 35 0.00 -2.70 -17.06
N GLU A 36 0.73 -1.75 -17.68
CA GLU A 36 2.16 -1.99 -17.98
C GLU A 36 2.99 -2.09 -16.71
N LEU A 37 4.00 -2.97 -16.76
CA LEU A 37 4.96 -3.16 -15.68
C LEU A 37 5.87 -1.93 -15.56
N ILE A 38 5.94 -1.39 -14.36
CA ILE A 38 6.76 -0.22 -13.99
C ILE A 38 8.07 -0.68 -13.38
N ALA A 39 7.97 -1.46 -12.31
CA ALA A 39 9.13 -1.95 -11.56
C ALA A 39 8.87 -3.34 -10.99
N VAL A 40 9.96 -4.04 -10.66
CA VAL A 40 9.93 -5.22 -9.79
C VAL A 40 10.93 -4.96 -8.67
N PHE A 41 10.42 -4.84 -7.46
CA PHE A 41 11.26 -4.60 -6.28
C PHE A 41 12.09 -5.85 -5.97
N GLY A 42 13.36 -5.67 -5.68
CA GLY A 42 14.29 -6.73 -5.36
C GLY A 42 15.13 -6.38 -4.13
N GLY A 43 15.84 -7.37 -3.59
CA GLY A 43 16.68 -7.13 -2.42
C GLY A 43 16.76 -8.33 -1.50
N VAL A 44 17.01 -8.05 -0.22
CA VAL A 44 17.09 -9.04 0.86
C VAL A 44 15.91 -8.86 1.78
N VAL A 45 15.26 -9.96 2.15
CA VAL A 45 14.16 -9.94 3.12
C VAL A 45 14.75 -10.04 4.53
N TYR A 46 14.39 -9.08 5.38
CA TYR A 46 14.76 -9.06 6.80
C TYR A 46 13.51 -9.17 7.67
N GLU A 47 13.65 -9.92 8.77
CA GLU A 47 12.69 -9.88 9.87
C GLU A 47 12.82 -8.56 10.64
N TRP A 48 11.73 -8.14 11.28
CA TRP A 48 11.63 -6.88 12.03
C TRP A 48 12.82 -6.64 12.98
N GLU A 49 13.22 -7.66 13.74
CA GLU A 49 14.28 -7.60 14.74
C GLU A 49 15.65 -7.24 14.16
N THR A 50 15.90 -7.60 12.90
CA THR A 50 17.10 -7.21 12.16
C THR A 50 16.88 -5.90 11.43
N PHE A 51 15.71 -5.73 10.80
CA PHE A 51 15.35 -4.58 9.99
C PHE A 51 15.49 -3.25 10.74
N ILE A 52 15.03 -3.17 12.00
CA ILE A 52 15.07 -1.94 12.80
C ILE A 52 16.47 -1.43 13.10
N HIS A 53 17.50 -2.28 12.93
CA HIS A 53 18.91 -1.93 13.15
C HIS A 53 19.65 -1.59 11.86
N LEU A 54 18.99 -1.69 10.69
CA LEU A 54 19.59 -1.27 9.43
C LEU A 54 19.73 0.26 9.37
N PRO A 55 20.66 0.80 8.55
CA PRO A 55 20.78 2.23 8.31
C PRO A 55 19.44 2.84 7.81
N ASP A 56 19.14 4.07 8.23
CA ASP A 56 17.90 4.75 7.86
C ASP A 56 17.67 4.78 6.34
N ARG A 57 18.73 5.06 5.56
CA ARG A 57 18.67 5.07 4.10
C ARG A 57 18.14 3.77 3.51
N GLU A 58 18.50 2.63 4.09
CA GLU A 58 18.05 1.32 3.63
C GLU A 58 16.61 1.05 4.06
N ARG A 59 16.27 1.43 5.30
CA ARG A 59 14.92 1.25 5.84
C ARG A 59 13.87 2.09 5.10
N MET A 60 14.24 3.32 4.69
CA MET A 60 13.33 4.23 3.97
C MET A 60 12.96 3.76 2.56
N LEU A 61 13.71 2.83 1.97
CA LEU A 61 13.48 2.29 0.63
C LEU A 61 12.90 0.87 0.65
N CYS A 62 12.50 0.37 1.81
CA CYS A 62 11.99 -0.99 1.93
C CYS A 62 10.54 -1.11 1.45
N LEU A 63 10.15 -2.35 1.18
CA LEU A 63 8.77 -2.76 0.93
C LEU A 63 8.37 -3.80 1.98
N GLN A 64 7.32 -3.56 2.75
CA GLN A 64 6.80 -4.61 3.62
C GLN A 64 6.17 -5.72 2.77
N VAL A 65 6.70 -6.95 2.89
CA VAL A 65 6.27 -8.09 2.06
C VAL A 65 5.44 -9.11 2.83
N GLU A 66 5.55 -9.15 4.16
CA GLU A 66 4.74 -10.00 5.03
C GLU A 66 4.69 -9.37 6.44
N ASP A 67 3.91 -9.95 7.35
CA ASP A 67 3.92 -9.52 8.74
C ASP A 67 5.34 -9.58 9.30
N ARG A 68 5.84 -8.43 9.78
CA ARG A 68 7.20 -8.27 10.33
C ARG A 68 8.35 -8.65 9.38
N HIS A 69 8.12 -8.66 8.04
CA HIS A 69 9.15 -8.94 7.03
C HIS A 69 9.23 -7.82 5.99
N PHE A 70 10.45 -7.36 5.72
CA PHE A 70 10.74 -6.21 4.88
C PHE A 70 11.76 -6.55 3.81
N LEU A 71 11.41 -6.33 2.56
CA LEU A 71 12.32 -6.41 1.42
C LEU A 71 13.11 -5.10 1.34
N VAL A 72 14.42 -5.19 1.51
CA VAL A 72 15.34 -4.05 1.50
C VAL A 72 16.23 -4.15 0.27
N PRO A 73 16.27 -3.12 -0.61
CA PRO A 73 17.05 -3.15 -1.83
C PRO A 73 18.55 -3.26 -1.53
N SER A 74 19.24 -4.18 -2.23
CA SER A 74 20.68 -4.37 -2.07
C SER A 74 21.30 -5.01 -3.32
N PRO A 75 22.05 -4.21 -4.15
CA PRO A 75 22.29 -2.77 -4.00
C PRO A 75 21.09 -1.92 -4.42
N ILE A 76 21.03 -0.72 -3.87
CA ILE A 76 20.01 0.29 -4.20
C ILE A 76 20.20 0.76 -5.66
N GLY A 77 19.09 0.91 -6.37
CA GLY A 77 19.04 1.43 -7.73
C GLY A 77 17.85 2.38 -7.96
N GLU A 78 17.72 2.85 -9.19
CA GLU A 78 16.65 3.79 -9.55
C GLU A 78 15.25 3.23 -9.29
N GLY A 79 15.04 1.92 -9.52
CA GLY A 79 13.76 1.26 -9.29
C GLY A 79 13.24 1.31 -7.85
N ASP A 80 14.09 1.73 -6.89
CA ASP A 80 13.74 1.80 -5.48
C ASP A 80 13.23 3.18 -5.06
N TYR A 81 13.22 4.19 -5.97
CA TYR A 81 12.82 5.56 -5.66
C TYR A 81 11.35 5.87 -5.94
N VAL A 82 10.45 4.89 -5.82
CA VAL A 82 9.02 5.12 -6.02
C VAL A 82 8.40 5.73 -4.76
N ASN A 83 8.04 7.01 -4.85
CA ASN A 83 7.50 7.75 -3.73
C ASN A 83 6.02 7.46 -3.46
N HIS A 84 5.58 7.86 -2.26
CA HIS A 84 4.17 7.85 -1.90
C HIS A 84 3.39 9.00 -2.54
N SER A 85 2.14 8.70 -2.95
CA SER A 85 1.11 9.71 -3.19
C SER A 85 -0.26 9.23 -2.71
N CYS A 86 -1.06 10.16 -2.16
CA CYS A 86 -2.46 9.90 -1.83
C CYS A 86 -3.38 9.89 -3.08
N ASN A 87 -2.84 10.23 -4.25
CA ASN A 87 -3.49 10.09 -5.56
C ASN A 87 -2.55 9.40 -6.54
N PRO A 88 -2.23 8.11 -6.33
CA PRO A 88 -1.22 7.39 -7.07
C PRO A 88 -1.63 7.12 -8.51
N ASN A 89 -0.64 6.92 -9.39
CA ASN A 89 -0.81 6.43 -10.76
C ASN A 89 -0.30 5.01 -10.95
N ALA A 90 0.34 4.43 -9.92
CA ALA A 90 0.83 3.05 -9.89
C ALA A 90 0.28 2.29 -8.67
N GLY A 91 0.26 0.97 -8.76
CA GLY A 91 -0.20 0.08 -7.69
C GLY A 91 0.48 -1.28 -7.77
N LEU A 92 0.40 -2.05 -6.70
CA LEU A 92 1.09 -3.34 -6.63
C LEU A 92 0.39 -4.39 -7.49
N SER A 93 1.19 -5.26 -8.10
CA SER A 93 0.78 -6.48 -8.78
C SER A 93 1.56 -7.65 -8.19
N GLY A 94 0.86 -8.48 -7.43
CA GLY A 94 1.53 -9.47 -6.59
C GLY A 94 2.29 -8.82 -5.43
N GLN A 95 3.34 -9.49 -4.95
CA GLN A 95 4.05 -9.08 -3.73
C GLN A 95 5.07 -7.96 -3.97
N ILE A 96 5.70 -7.93 -5.15
CA ILE A 96 6.86 -7.07 -5.43
C ILE A 96 6.77 -6.36 -6.80
N GLY A 97 5.77 -6.64 -7.60
CA GLY A 97 5.58 -5.96 -8.89
C GLY A 97 4.83 -4.65 -8.71
N LEU A 98 5.18 -3.64 -9.50
CA LEU A 98 4.48 -2.36 -9.59
C LEU A 98 3.99 -2.15 -11.02
N VAL A 99 2.70 -1.83 -11.19
CA VAL A 99 2.07 -1.62 -12.49
C VAL A 99 1.33 -0.29 -12.55
N ALA A 100 1.13 0.24 -13.75
CA ALA A 100 0.36 1.44 -13.96
C ALA A 100 -1.14 1.19 -13.67
N MET A 101 -1.75 2.01 -12.82
CA MET A 101 -3.19 1.96 -12.51
C MET A 101 -4.03 2.70 -13.55
N ARG A 102 -3.44 3.65 -14.24
CA ARG A 102 -3.98 4.42 -15.37
C ARG A 102 -2.89 4.68 -16.40
N ASP A 103 -3.26 5.26 -17.54
CA ASP A 103 -2.26 5.80 -18.47
C ASP A 103 -1.44 6.89 -17.78
N ILE A 104 -0.12 6.86 -17.96
CA ILE A 104 0.85 7.82 -17.41
C ILE A 104 1.50 8.54 -18.61
N GLN A 105 1.56 9.87 -18.54
CA GLN A 105 2.12 10.69 -19.60
C GLN A 105 3.61 10.96 -19.39
N ILE A 106 4.31 11.34 -20.45
CA ILE A 106 5.72 11.75 -20.37
C ILE A 106 5.88 12.86 -19.34
N GLY A 107 6.89 12.74 -18.49
CA GLY A 107 7.23 13.69 -17.44
C GLY A 107 6.41 13.57 -16.16
N GLU A 108 5.37 12.71 -16.10
CA GLU A 108 4.66 12.44 -14.86
C GLU A 108 5.57 11.67 -13.86
N GLU A 109 5.54 12.07 -12.60
CA GLU A 109 6.12 11.31 -11.50
C GLU A 109 5.30 10.04 -11.28
N VAL A 110 5.98 8.90 -11.11
CA VAL A 110 5.36 7.61 -10.78
C VAL A 110 5.33 7.46 -9.27
N CYS A 111 4.13 7.29 -8.72
CA CYS A 111 3.92 7.13 -7.29
C CYS A 111 2.93 6.01 -7.00
N PHE A 112 3.06 5.37 -5.84
CA PHE A 112 2.03 4.46 -5.33
C PHE A 112 1.63 4.85 -3.88
N ASP A 113 0.52 4.32 -3.39
CA ASP A 113 0.13 4.55 -2.01
C ASP A 113 0.69 3.45 -1.11
N TYR A 114 1.46 3.81 -0.09
CA TYR A 114 2.09 2.86 0.83
C TYR A 114 1.08 2.03 1.63
N ALA A 115 -0.17 2.51 1.75
CA ALA A 115 -1.27 1.67 2.27
C ALA A 115 -1.49 0.36 1.49
N MET A 116 -0.94 0.23 0.27
CA MET A 116 -1.03 -1.00 -0.53
C MET A 116 -0.10 -2.12 -0.02
N CYS A 117 0.93 -1.80 0.78
CA CYS A 117 1.89 -2.76 1.33
C CYS A 117 2.08 -2.66 2.84
N ASP A 118 1.99 -1.48 3.44
CA ASP A 118 2.38 -1.27 4.83
C ASP A 118 1.25 -1.55 5.81
N THR A 119 1.58 -2.30 6.86
CA THR A 119 0.65 -2.67 7.94
C THR A 119 1.23 -2.44 9.33
N MET A 120 2.41 -1.82 9.42
CA MET A 120 3.11 -1.52 10.67
C MET A 120 3.51 -0.04 10.73
N PRO A 121 3.54 0.57 11.94
CA PRO A 121 3.88 1.98 12.12
C PRO A 121 5.40 2.21 12.17
N TYR A 122 6.15 1.75 11.17
CA TYR A 122 7.60 1.88 11.12
C TYR A 122 8.08 3.10 10.31
N ASP A 123 7.26 3.61 9.41
CA ASP A 123 7.56 4.72 8.49
C ASP A 123 6.37 5.67 8.36
N GLU A 124 5.89 6.16 9.51
CA GLU A 124 4.79 7.12 9.54
C GLU A 124 5.30 8.56 9.33
N PHE A 125 4.69 9.29 8.40
CA PHE A 125 5.14 10.64 8.06
C PHE A 125 3.99 11.59 7.72
N ASN A 126 4.29 12.91 7.79
CA ASN A 126 3.41 13.94 7.29
C ASN A 126 3.54 14.02 5.77
N CYS A 127 2.43 13.74 5.08
CA CYS A 127 2.41 13.68 3.62
C CYS A 127 2.27 15.08 3.00
N LEU A 128 3.18 15.39 2.07
CA LEU A 128 3.22 16.64 1.31
C LEU A 128 3.00 16.40 -0.20
N CYS A 129 2.28 15.33 -0.59
CA CYS A 129 2.10 14.95 -2.01
C CYS A 129 1.30 15.96 -2.85
N GLY A 130 0.71 16.99 -2.26
CA GLY A 130 -0.04 18.04 -2.96
C GLY A 130 -1.37 17.60 -3.59
N ALA A 131 -1.75 16.32 -3.48
CA ALA A 131 -3.02 15.84 -4.01
C ALA A 131 -4.22 16.45 -3.27
N SER A 132 -5.32 16.75 -3.99
CA SER A 132 -6.57 17.23 -3.38
C SER A 132 -7.18 16.22 -2.39
N THR A 133 -6.82 14.96 -2.51
CA THR A 133 -7.21 13.85 -1.61
C THR A 133 -6.14 13.51 -0.60
N CYS A 134 -5.13 14.40 -0.38
CA CYS A 134 -4.06 14.14 0.56
C CYS A 134 -4.59 13.91 1.97
N ARG A 135 -4.11 12.84 2.61
CA ARG A 135 -4.53 12.47 3.97
C ARG A 135 -3.84 13.29 5.07
N GLY A 136 -2.82 14.08 4.71
CA GLY A 136 -1.99 14.84 5.64
C GLY A 136 -1.00 13.98 6.42
N ARG A 137 -1.40 12.79 6.88
CA ARG A 137 -0.54 11.79 7.54
C ARG A 137 -0.70 10.43 6.88
N VAL A 138 0.40 9.73 6.67
CA VAL A 138 0.47 8.34 6.20
C VAL A 138 0.92 7.47 7.35
N GLY A 139 0.28 6.33 7.54
CA GLY A 139 0.61 5.41 8.62
C GLY A 139 0.23 3.96 8.33
N GLY A 140 0.80 3.05 9.10
CA GLY A 140 0.64 1.60 8.94
C GLY A 140 -0.78 1.05 9.12
N ASN A 141 -1.74 1.87 9.53
CA ASN A 141 -3.16 1.49 9.65
C ASN A 141 -4.02 1.98 8.48
N ASP A 142 -3.46 2.69 7.50
CA ASP A 142 -4.21 3.28 6.40
C ASP A 142 -4.92 2.24 5.52
N TRP A 143 -4.37 1.03 5.38
CA TRP A 143 -4.98 -0.08 4.66
C TRP A 143 -6.37 -0.48 5.21
N GLN A 144 -6.69 -0.16 6.47
CA GLN A 144 -7.98 -0.47 7.12
C GLN A 144 -9.09 0.46 6.67
N ARG A 145 -8.79 1.57 6.01
CA ARG A 145 -9.76 2.60 5.61
C ARG A 145 -10.62 2.11 4.44
N PRO A 146 -11.95 2.05 4.59
CA PRO A 146 -12.84 1.49 3.55
C PRO A 146 -12.74 2.21 2.20
N GLU A 147 -12.49 3.53 2.22
CA GLU A 147 -12.32 4.31 1.00
C GLU A 147 -11.06 3.94 0.22
N LEU A 148 -9.95 3.60 0.92
CA LEU A 148 -8.72 3.13 0.27
C LEU A 148 -8.87 1.69 -0.22
N GLN A 149 -9.51 0.82 0.57
CA GLN A 149 -9.82 -0.54 0.16
C GLN A 149 -10.66 -0.60 -1.11
N LYS A 150 -11.59 0.35 -1.28
CA LYS A 150 -12.41 0.47 -2.50
C LYS A 150 -11.59 1.03 -3.66
N ARG A 151 -10.80 2.09 -3.42
CA ARG A 151 -10.02 2.78 -4.45
C ARG A 151 -8.94 1.89 -5.06
N TYR A 152 -8.27 1.10 -4.23
CA TYR A 152 -7.11 0.30 -4.60
C TYR A 152 -7.42 -1.20 -4.73
N ALA A 153 -8.69 -1.57 -4.89
CA ALA A 153 -9.09 -2.96 -5.10
C ALA A 153 -8.33 -3.59 -6.26
N GLY A 154 -7.64 -4.71 -6.01
CA GLY A 154 -6.79 -5.40 -6.98
C GLY A 154 -5.34 -4.90 -7.06
N TYR A 155 -4.96 -3.88 -6.27
CA TYR A 155 -3.61 -3.32 -6.22
C TYR A 155 -2.94 -3.43 -4.84
N PHE A 156 -3.57 -4.08 -3.88
CA PHE A 156 -2.94 -4.40 -2.61
C PHE A 156 -1.97 -5.57 -2.76
N SER A 157 -0.88 -5.56 -1.99
CA SER A 157 -0.05 -6.76 -1.86
C SER A 157 -0.87 -7.93 -1.31
N PRO A 158 -0.53 -9.18 -1.64
CA PRO A 158 -1.21 -10.36 -1.09
C PRO A 158 -1.25 -10.38 0.44
N HIS A 159 -0.20 -9.87 1.09
CA HIS A 159 -0.14 -9.70 2.54
C HIS A 159 -1.26 -8.78 3.07
N VAL A 160 -1.39 -7.58 2.51
CA VAL A 160 -2.44 -6.63 2.90
C VAL A 160 -3.83 -7.14 2.50
N GLN A 161 -3.96 -7.74 1.32
CA GLN A 161 -5.25 -8.27 0.86
C GLN A 161 -5.80 -9.33 1.82
N ARG A 162 -4.95 -10.25 2.33
CA ARG A 162 -5.37 -11.23 3.33
C ARG A 162 -5.90 -10.56 4.62
N ARG A 163 -5.27 -9.48 5.06
CA ARG A 163 -5.72 -8.71 6.24
C ARG A 163 -7.06 -8.02 5.99
N ILE A 164 -7.24 -7.43 4.81
CA ILE A 164 -8.52 -6.82 4.40
C ILE A 164 -9.64 -7.88 4.39
N ASP A 165 -9.37 -9.06 3.85
CA ASP A 165 -10.36 -10.13 3.77
C ASP A 165 -10.73 -10.66 5.15
N ALA A 166 -9.76 -10.81 6.06
CA ALA A 166 -10.00 -11.18 7.45
C ALA A 166 -10.84 -10.11 8.17
N GLN A 167 -10.50 -8.84 8.06
CA GLN A 167 -11.26 -7.73 8.66
C GLN A 167 -12.73 -7.73 8.18
N ARG A 168 -12.94 -7.92 6.87
CA ARG A 168 -14.29 -7.98 6.30
C ARG A 168 -15.09 -9.20 6.77
N ALA A 169 -14.42 -10.33 6.96
CA ALA A 169 -15.06 -11.55 7.49
C ALA A 169 -15.49 -11.37 8.94
N GLU A 170 -14.62 -10.77 9.77
CA GLU A 170 -14.94 -10.45 11.17
C GLU A 170 -16.11 -9.47 11.29
N GLN A 171 -16.10 -8.41 10.48
CA GLN A 171 -17.19 -7.44 10.46
C GLN A 171 -18.53 -8.08 10.08
N LYS A 172 -18.57 -8.92 9.04
CA LYS A 172 -19.79 -9.66 8.64
C LYS A 172 -20.26 -10.61 9.73
N ALA A 173 -19.35 -11.29 10.42
CA ALA A 173 -19.68 -12.19 11.53
C ALA A 173 -20.31 -11.41 12.69
N PHE A 174 -19.73 -10.26 13.05
CA PHE A 174 -20.24 -9.37 14.08
C PHE A 174 -21.64 -8.83 13.76
N GLU A 175 -21.86 -8.33 12.54
CA GLU A 175 -23.17 -7.84 12.08
C GLU A 175 -24.24 -8.94 12.13
N LYS A 176 -23.90 -10.16 11.71
CA LYS A 176 -24.79 -11.34 11.78
C LYS A 176 -25.16 -11.67 13.22
N ALA A 177 -24.20 -11.66 14.13
CA ALA A 177 -24.45 -11.90 15.56
C ALA A 177 -25.35 -10.83 16.18
N LEU A 178 -25.09 -9.55 15.86
CA LEU A 178 -25.90 -8.42 16.34
C LEU A 178 -27.35 -8.50 15.86
N ASN A 179 -27.55 -8.84 14.60
CA ASN A 179 -28.90 -9.00 14.01
C ASN A 179 -29.67 -10.16 14.66
N LYS A 180 -28.99 -11.30 14.93
CA LYS A 180 -29.58 -12.43 15.65
C LYS A 180 -30.04 -12.04 17.06
N THR A 181 -29.22 -11.27 17.78
CA THR A 181 -29.55 -10.78 19.14
C THR A 181 -30.73 -9.81 19.12
N LYS A 182 -30.79 -8.90 18.12
CA LYS A 182 -31.94 -7.99 17.94
C LYS A 182 -33.24 -8.76 17.69
N GLN A 183 -33.22 -9.77 16.79
CA GLN A 183 -34.40 -10.59 16.50
C GLN A 183 -34.90 -11.36 17.74
N GLN A 184 -34.00 -11.89 18.58
CA GLN A 184 -34.35 -12.58 19.82
C GLN A 184 -34.99 -11.62 20.86
N LYS A 185 -34.50 -10.38 20.98
CA LYS A 185 -35.05 -9.39 21.92
C LYS A 185 -36.42 -8.83 21.49
N PHE A 186 -36.65 -8.66 20.20
CA PHE A 186 -37.93 -8.09 19.68
C PHE A 186 -38.92 -9.14 19.21
N GLY A 187 -38.55 -10.42 19.12
CA GLY A 187 -39.41 -11.53 18.76
C GLY A 187 -40.09 -12.22 19.94
N ALA A 188 -39.80 -11.83 21.17
CA ALA A 188 -40.57 -12.29 22.35
C ALA A 188 -41.94 -11.64 22.31
N LYS A 189 -43.01 -12.44 21.93
CA LYS A 189 -44.42 -12.01 21.96
C LYS A 189 -44.73 -11.51 23.38
N VAL A 190 -45.19 -10.29 23.47
CA VAL A 190 -45.84 -9.77 24.68
C VAL A 190 -47.03 -10.69 24.98
N PRO A 191 -47.13 -11.30 26.15
CA PRO A 191 -48.31 -12.13 26.49
C PRO A 191 -49.54 -11.23 26.41
N THR A 192 -50.57 -11.70 25.70
CA THR A 192 -51.87 -11.02 25.68
C THR A 192 -52.44 -11.05 27.09
N PRO A 193 -52.88 -9.91 27.68
CA PRO A 193 -53.57 -9.92 28.97
C PRO A 193 -54.83 -10.71 28.85
N ILE A 194 -55.01 -11.70 29.70
CA ILE A 194 -56.28 -12.45 29.86
C ILE A 194 -57.13 -11.55 30.79
N TYR A 195 -58.13 -10.91 30.26
CA TYR A 195 -59.18 -10.27 31.05
C TYR A 195 -60.23 -11.33 31.36
N GLU A 196 -60.37 -11.73 32.63
CA GLU A 196 -61.56 -12.40 33.17
C GLU A 196 -62.62 -11.38 33.57
#